data_65572f835af8a3dac1efb37d63aabc90
#
_entry.id   65572f835af8a3dac1efb37d63aabc90
#
_cell.length_a   1.000
_cell.length_b   1.000
_cell.length_c   1.000
_cell.angle_alpha   90.00
_cell.angle_beta   90.00
_cell.angle_gamma   90.00
#
_symmetry.space_group_name_H-M   'P 1'
#
loop_
_entity.id
_entity.type
_entity.pdbx_description
1 polymer ?
#
loop_
_entity_poly.entity_id
_entity_poly.type
_entity_poly.pdbx_seq_one_letter_code
_entity_poly.pdbx_strand_id
1 'polypeptide(L)' 'MSYYRAYIIGQDGHFIEAINLDCTDDTAAVESAKQLISGHDIEVWQEDRMVTKLAAGDP' A
#
# COMPACT_ATOMS: atom_id res chain seq x y z
N MET A 1 -6.87 4.68 -16.45
CA MET A 1 -6.55 3.97 -15.22
C MET A 1 -5.32 4.59 -14.59
N SER A 2 -5.26 4.55 -13.27
CA SER A 2 -4.16 5.19 -12.53
C SER A 2 -3.22 4.13 -11.99
N TYR A 3 -1.95 4.50 -11.88
CA TYR A 3 -0.95 3.61 -11.32
C TYR A 3 -0.66 4.01 -9.88
N TYR A 4 -0.71 3.03 -9.01
CA TYR A 4 -0.42 3.20 -7.60
C TYR A 4 0.71 2.25 -7.23
N ARG A 5 1.36 2.53 -6.11
CA ARG A 5 2.43 1.68 -5.62
C ARG A 5 2.21 1.42 -4.14
N ALA A 6 2.23 0.14 -3.77
CA ALA A 6 2.12 -0.27 -2.38
C ALA A 6 3.52 -0.64 -1.88
N TYR A 7 3.98 0.03 -0.84
CA TYR A 7 5.25 -0.28 -0.20
C TYR A 7 4.98 -1.09 1.06
N ILE A 8 5.54 -2.28 1.11
CA ILE A 8 5.43 -3.12 2.29
C ILE A 8 6.61 -2.81 3.20
N ILE A 9 6.31 -2.45 4.45
CA ILE A 9 7.28 -1.93 5.39
C ILE A 9 7.53 -2.95 6.48
N GLY A 10 8.78 -3.28 6.71
CA GLY A 10 9.18 -4.21 7.76
C GLY A 10 9.08 -3.58 9.15
N GLN A 11 9.27 -4.41 10.18
CA GLN A 11 9.15 -3.98 11.56
C GLN A 11 10.17 -2.92 11.94
N ASP A 12 11.30 -2.91 11.26
CA ASP A 12 12.36 -1.94 11.51
C ASP A 12 12.20 -0.65 10.68
N GLY A 13 11.11 -0.53 9.94
CA GLY A 13 10.84 0.65 9.13
C GLY A 13 11.41 0.60 7.73
N HIS A 14 12.11 -0.46 7.36
CA HIS A 14 12.65 -0.59 6.02
C HIS A 14 11.60 -1.08 5.05
N PHE A 15 11.66 -0.58 3.82
CA PHE A 15 10.80 -1.08 2.75
C PHE A 15 11.28 -2.47 2.34
N ILE A 16 10.38 -3.44 2.42
CA ILE A 16 10.69 -4.82 2.04
C ILE A 16 10.42 -5.02 0.55
N GLU A 17 9.32 -4.48 0.07
CA GLU A 17 8.86 -4.75 -1.29
C GLU A 17 7.99 -3.61 -1.78
N ALA A 18 7.99 -3.37 -3.08
CA ALA A 18 7.09 -2.41 -3.72
C ALA A 18 6.28 -3.17 -4.76
N ILE A 19 4.96 -3.01 -4.70
CA ILE A 19 4.03 -3.70 -5.58
C ILE A 19 3.26 -2.66 -6.38
N ASN A 20 3.28 -2.78 -7.70
CA ASN A 20 2.53 -1.89 -8.55
C ASN A 20 1.06 -2.29 -8.57
N LEU A 21 0.20 -1.30 -8.41
CA LEU A 21 -1.25 -1.49 -8.46
C LEU A 21 -1.81 -0.66 -9.60
N ASP A 22 -2.66 -1.26 -10.40
CA ASP A 22 -3.33 -0.60 -11.50
C ASP A 22 -4.81 -0.52 -11.14
N CYS A 23 -5.26 0.64 -10.69
CA CYS A 23 -6.58 0.80 -10.13
C CYS A 23 -7.26 2.04 -10.72
N THR A 24 -8.60 2.07 -10.64
CA THR A 24 -9.38 3.15 -11.22
C THR A 24 -9.36 4.40 -10.36
N ASP A 25 -9.25 4.24 -9.03
CA ASP A 25 -9.25 5.36 -8.09
C ASP A 25 -8.59 4.96 -6.78
N ASP A 26 -8.52 5.93 -5.87
CA ASP A 26 -7.89 5.72 -4.56
C ASP A 26 -8.57 4.60 -3.78
N THR A 27 -9.90 4.55 -3.82
CA THR A 27 -10.65 3.54 -3.08
C THR A 27 -10.27 2.13 -3.55
N ALA A 28 -10.20 1.94 -4.85
CA ALA A 28 -9.81 0.64 -5.41
C ALA A 28 -8.39 0.28 -5.02
N ALA A 29 -7.48 1.27 -5.01
CA ALA A 29 -6.10 1.04 -4.62
C ALA A 29 -6.01 0.63 -3.14
N VAL A 30 -6.75 1.30 -2.26
CA VAL A 30 -6.78 0.97 -0.85
C VAL A 30 -7.31 -0.44 -0.62
N GLU A 31 -8.39 -0.80 -1.31
CA GLU A 31 -8.96 -2.14 -1.19
C GLU A 31 -7.98 -3.21 -1.66
N SER A 32 -7.29 -2.95 -2.76
CA SER A 32 -6.27 -3.89 -3.24
C SER A 32 -5.14 -4.04 -2.23
N ALA A 33 -4.69 -2.93 -1.66
CA ALA A 33 -3.61 -2.95 -0.68
C ALA A 33 -4.00 -3.71 0.59
N LYS A 34 -5.26 -3.62 1.01
CA LYS A 34 -5.72 -4.34 2.19
C LYS A 34 -5.53 -5.84 2.05
N GLN A 35 -5.63 -6.35 0.85
CA GLN A 35 -5.46 -7.79 0.60
C GLN A 35 -4.00 -8.21 0.66
N LEU A 36 -3.07 -7.26 0.61
CA LEU A 36 -1.64 -7.54 0.68
C LEU A 36 -1.13 -7.58 2.12
N ILE A 37 -1.95 -7.15 3.09
CA ILE A 37 -1.51 -7.08 4.48
C ILE A 37 -1.28 -8.50 5.00
N SER A 38 -0.05 -8.74 5.45
CA SER A 38 0.34 -10.03 6.00
C SER A 38 1.28 -9.82 7.19
N GLY A 39 0.86 -8.95 8.11
CA GLY A 39 1.64 -8.67 9.30
C GLY A 39 2.62 -7.52 9.15
N HIS A 40 2.53 -6.76 8.07
CA HIS A 40 3.41 -5.61 7.82
C HIS A 40 2.58 -4.36 7.56
N ASP A 41 3.18 -3.20 7.86
CA ASP A 41 2.59 -1.93 7.45
C ASP A 41 2.69 -1.78 5.95
N ILE A 42 1.72 -1.10 5.35
CA ILE A 42 1.71 -0.86 3.91
C ILE A 42 1.41 0.62 3.67
N GLU A 43 2.20 1.26 2.82
CA GLU A 43 1.93 2.62 2.34
C GLU A 43 1.52 2.55 0.89
N VAL A 44 0.42 3.23 0.55
CA VAL A 44 -0.06 3.30 -0.82
C VAL A 44 0.21 4.69 -1.36
N TRP A 45 0.90 4.76 -2.47
CA TRP A 45 1.29 6.01 -3.10
C TRP A 45 0.81 6.08 -4.53
N GLN A 46 0.50 7.28 -4.97
CA GLN A 46 0.30 7.60 -6.39
C GLN A 46 1.30 8.70 -6.73
N GLU A 47 2.34 8.33 -7.48
CA GLU A 47 3.44 9.22 -7.81
C GLU A 47 4.07 9.77 -6.53
N ASP A 48 4.01 11.07 -6.29
CA ASP A 48 4.58 11.69 -5.09
C ASP A 48 3.53 11.97 -4.01
N ARG A 49 2.32 11.44 -4.17
CA ARG A 49 1.22 11.67 -3.24
C ARG A 49 0.92 10.40 -2.45
N MET A 50 0.99 10.48 -1.13
CA MET A 50 0.61 9.36 -0.28
C MET A 50 -0.91 9.27 -0.19
N VAL A 51 -1.46 8.13 -0.60
CA VAL A 51 -2.90 7.91 -0.57
C VAL A 51 -3.34 7.48 0.83
N THR A 52 -2.66 6.49 1.40
CA THR A 52 -3.01 5.98 2.72
C THR A 52 -1.85 5.18 3.30
N LYS A 53 -1.92 4.94 4.59
CA LYS A 53 -1.02 4.02 5.27
C LYS A 53 -1.88 3.05 6.08
N LEU A 54 -1.63 1.75 5.88
CA LEU A 54 -2.34 0.68 6.57
C LEU A 54 -1.40 0.03 7.56
N ALA A 55 -1.80 0.04 8.83
CA ALA A 55 -0.96 -0.52 9.89
C ALA A 55 -1.13 -2.03 10.00
N ALA A 56 -0.04 -2.72 10.33
CA ALA A 56 -0.07 -4.15 10.55
C ALA A 56 -1.02 -4.48 11.71
N GLY A 57 -1.82 -5.52 11.52
CA GLY A 57 -2.70 -5.97 12.57
C GLY A 57 -4.01 -5.21 12.69
N ASP A 58 -4.26 -4.24 11.82
CA ASP A 58 -5.56 -3.56 11.79
C ASP A 58 -6.64 -4.56 11.37
N PRO A 59 -7.73 -4.60 12.10
CA PRO A 59 -8.84 -5.48 11.73
C PRO A 59 -9.52 -5.05 10.47
#